data_7c5cd08c7a6be787a25cd5565fcbe189
#
_entry.id   7c5cd08c7a6be787a25cd5565fcbe189
#
_cell.length_a   1.000
_cell.length_b   1.000
_cell.length_c   1.000
_cell.angle_alpha   90.00
_cell.angle_beta   90.00
_cell.angle_gamma   90.00
#
_symmetry.space_group_name_H-M   'P 1'
#
loop_
_entity.id
_entity.type
_entity.pdbx_description
1 polymer ?
#
loop_
_entity_poly.entity_id
_entity_poly.type
_entity_poly.pdbx_seq_one_letter_code
_entity_poly.pdbx_strand_id
1 'polypeptide(L)'
;CSHCMSDCRPDGTDMTPEVLEDVLAFYRKHQVPNLTFSGGEMFENPYILDLLQIIEKNWDQKFTLTFITYGRKLSNTPDLLETVQGLQRKYSKKKVIIQITDDSRFYPESLTEKQRYRLKKLDAIIEGVPGSGNRCLYPQGRALENFNESWWNTNAPKCTNVRILPKQGICTIHGIVMTLLQAGKICTPVITPTGEIKLGESALCPSVATIYEPEEKIIESIQNCRCQSCQYAFAQLQKNHPGVHAMLIEK
;
A
#
# COMPACT_ATOMS: atom_id res chain seq x y z
N CYS A 1 12.99 5.62 -1.09
CA CYS A 1 13.46 4.39 -0.44
C CYS A 1 14.06 3.42 -1.45
N SER A 2 15.19 2.79 -1.08
CA SER A 2 15.92 1.87 -1.96
C SER A 2 15.17 0.56 -2.24
N HIS A 3 14.23 0.18 -1.38
CA HIS A 3 13.44 -1.07 -1.45
C HIS A 3 12.05 -0.91 -2.08
N CYS A 4 11.73 0.26 -2.64
CA CYS A 4 10.37 0.58 -3.07
C CYS A 4 9.84 -0.37 -4.14
N MET A 5 8.84 -1.16 -3.78
CA MET A 5 8.17 -2.09 -4.68
C MET A 5 7.30 -1.36 -5.72
N SER A 6 6.72 -0.22 -5.33
CA SER A 6 5.85 0.60 -6.19
C SER A 6 6.62 1.56 -7.09
N ASP A 7 7.93 1.65 -6.94
CA ASP A 7 8.82 2.59 -7.65
C ASP A 7 8.35 4.05 -7.59
N CYS A 8 7.83 4.46 -6.43
CA CYS A 8 7.38 5.85 -6.23
C CYS A 8 8.55 6.82 -6.35
N ARG A 9 8.38 7.88 -7.14
CA ARG A 9 9.40 8.89 -7.46
C ARG A 9 8.90 10.30 -7.11
N PRO A 10 9.80 11.27 -6.90
CA PRO A 10 9.41 12.65 -6.56
C PRO A 10 8.58 13.36 -7.65
N ASP A 11 8.70 12.92 -8.90
CA ASP A 11 7.95 13.40 -10.06
C ASP A 11 6.68 12.59 -10.35
N GLY A 12 6.26 11.75 -9.40
CA GLY A 12 5.02 10.98 -9.49
C GLY A 12 3.78 11.86 -9.37
N THR A 13 2.63 11.26 -9.66
CA THR A 13 1.33 11.93 -9.51
C THR A 13 0.88 11.91 -8.06
N ASP A 14 0.50 13.05 -7.52
CA ASP A 14 -0.12 13.19 -6.22
C ASP A 14 -1.63 13.08 -6.29
N MET A 15 -2.24 12.47 -5.27
CA MET A 15 -3.70 12.43 -5.13
C MET A 15 -4.22 13.83 -4.81
N THR A 16 -5.23 14.28 -5.57
CA THR A 16 -5.90 15.56 -5.31
C THR A 16 -7.08 15.39 -4.35
N PRO A 17 -7.58 16.50 -3.75
CA PRO A 17 -8.77 16.49 -2.91
C PRO A 17 -9.98 15.84 -3.59
N GLU A 18 -10.24 16.17 -4.85
CA GLU A 18 -11.39 15.67 -5.63
C GLU A 18 -11.32 14.15 -5.79
N VAL A 19 -10.15 13.63 -6.17
CA VAL A 19 -9.95 12.17 -6.32
C VAL A 19 -10.14 11.46 -4.97
N LEU A 20 -9.69 12.05 -3.85
CA LEU A 20 -9.90 11.46 -2.55
C LEU A 20 -11.38 11.41 -2.16
N GLU A 21 -12.17 12.45 -2.46
CA GLU A 21 -13.62 12.43 -2.22
C GLU A 21 -14.30 11.29 -2.98
N ASP A 22 -13.93 11.09 -4.25
CA ASP A 22 -14.43 9.99 -5.09
C ASP A 22 -14.01 8.62 -4.53
N VAL A 23 -12.76 8.47 -4.09
CA VAL A 23 -12.26 7.26 -3.44
C VAL A 23 -13.06 6.95 -2.17
N LEU A 24 -13.29 7.93 -1.31
CA LEU A 24 -14.08 7.74 -0.08
C LEU A 24 -15.54 7.38 -0.39
N ALA A 25 -16.12 7.97 -1.43
CA ALA A 25 -17.47 7.62 -1.91
C ALA A 25 -17.51 6.17 -2.42
N PHE A 26 -16.51 5.76 -3.20
CA PHE A 26 -16.36 4.39 -3.68
C PHE A 26 -16.23 3.38 -2.52
N TYR A 27 -15.39 3.67 -1.53
CA TYR A 27 -15.22 2.82 -0.34
C TYR A 27 -16.52 2.65 0.45
N ARG A 28 -17.26 3.74 0.65
CA ARG A 28 -18.57 3.69 1.33
C ARG A 28 -19.59 2.86 0.55
N LYS A 29 -19.69 3.11 -0.76
CA LYS A 29 -20.61 2.38 -1.66
C LYS A 29 -20.35 0.87 -1.59
N HIS A 30 -19.10 0.47 -1.64
CA HIS A 30 -18.71 -0.95 -1.71
C HIS A 30 -18.35 -1.55 -0.33
N GLN A 31 -18.57 -0.82 0.77
CA GLN A 31 -18.36 -1.27 2.16
C GLN A 31 -16.96 -1.90 2.37
N VAL A 32 -15.93 -1.30 1.81
CA VAL A 32 -14.55 -1.79 1.96
C VAL A 32 -14.09 -1.53 3.40
N PRO A 33 -13.67 -2.56 4.17
CA PRO A 33 -13.53 -2.46 5.63
C PRO A 33 -12.33 -1.66 6.11
N ASN A 34 -11.29 -1.56 5.30
CA ASN A 34 -10.03 -0.91 5.66
C ASN A 34 -9.57 0.00 4.54
N LEU A 35 -9.09 1.19 4.88
CA LEU A 35 -8.44 2.10 3.98
C LEU A 35 -7.02 2.38 4.48
N THR A 36 -6.04 2.01 3.67
CA THR A 36 -4.64 2.27 3.97
C THR A 36 -4.09 3.29 2.99
N PHE A 37 -3.59 4.38 3.52
CA PHE A 37 -2.80 5.35 2.77
C PHE A 37 -1.34 4.95 2.81
N SER A 38 -0.78 4.70 1.65
CA SER A 38 0.61 4.35 1.39
C SER A 38 1.05 5.00 0.09
N GLY A 39 2.13 4.58 -0.46
CA GLY A 39 2.62 5.06 -1.74
C GLY A 39 4.07 5.47 -1.63
N GLY A 40 4.44 6.68 -2.09
CA GLY A 40 5.73 7.28 -1.77
C GLY A 40 5.77 7.67 -0.28
N GLU A 41 5.65 8.94 -0.02
CA GLU A 41 5.41 9.44 1.35
C GLU A 41 4.16 10.31 1.31
N MET A 42 3.07 9.80 1.85
CA MET A 42 1.77 10.48 1.77
C MET A 42 1.79 11.87 2.42
N PHE A 43 2.59 12.06 3.47
CA PHE A 43 2.68 13.36 4.15
C PHE A 43 3.52 14.40 3.38
N GLU A 44 4.19 14.02 2.30
CA GLU A 44 4.83 14.96 1.35
C GLU A 44 3.86 15.45 0.25
N ASN A 45 2.66 14.86 0.15
CA ASN A 45 1.64 15.33 -0.78
C ASN A 45 1.35 16.82 -0.54
N PRO A 46 1.37 17.68 -1.56
CA PRO A 46 1.15 19.13 -1.41
C PRO A 46 -0.23 19.50 -0.86
N TYR A 47 -1.21 18.63 -1.04
CA TYR A 47 -2.59 18.81 -0.57
C TYR A 47 -2.87 18.13 0.77
N ILE A 48 -1.86 17.66 1.50
CA ILE A 48 -2.05 16.75 2.65
C ILE A 48 -3.02 17.29 3.71
N LEU A 49 -3.00 18.57 4.01
CA LEU A 49 -3.92 19.14 5.00
C LEU A 49 -5.36 19.11 4.51
N ASP A 50 -5.60 19.41 3.23
CA ASP A 50 -6.94 19.34 2.63
C ASP A 50 -7.44 17.89 2.60
N LEU A 51 -6.56 16.94 2.24
CA LEU A 51 -6.87 15.50 2.26
C LEU A 51 -7.27 15.04 3.68
N LEU A 52 -6.55 15.46 4.71
CA LEU A 52 -6.88 15.12 6.10
C LEU A 52 -8.21 15.73 6.55
N GLN A 53 -8.54 16.95 6.12
CA GLN A 53 -9.85 17.57 6.39
C GLN A 53 -10.98 16.82 5.69
N ILE A 54 -10.79 16.42 4.44
CA ILE A 54 -11.76 15.60 3.70
C ILE A 54 -11.98 14.26 4.40
N ILE A 55 -10.91 13.61 4.85
CA ILE A 55 -11.00 12.37 5.65
C ILE A 55 -11.79 12.64 6.91
N GLU A 56 -11.46 13.70 7.65
CA GLU A 56 -12.14 14.03 8.90
C GLU A 56 -13.64 14.27 8.71
N LYS A 57 -14.03 14.91 7.62
CA LYS A 57 -15.43 15.20 7.28
C LYS A 57 -16.20 13.97 6.80
N ASN A 58 -15.56 13.12 6.03
CA ASN A 58 -16.22 12.05 5.26
C ASN A 58 -15.95 10.62 5.77
N TRP A 59 -15.08 10.46 6.76
CA TRP A 59 -14.71 9.14 7.27
C TRP A 59 -15.87 8.47 8.01
N ASP A 60 -16.17 7.23 7.63
CA ASP A 60 -17.13 6.38 8.36
C ASP A 60 -16.39 5.55 9.41
N GLN A 61 -16.71 5.73 10.68
CA GLN A 61 -16.07 5.05 11.84
C GLN A 61 -16.21 3.52 11.82
N LYS A 62 -17.02 2.96 10.94
CA LYS A 62 -17.11 1.50 10.77
C LYS A 62 -15.80 0.90 10.24
N PHE A 63 -15.01 1.69 9.55
CA PHE A 63 -13.78 1.24 8.89
C PHE A 63 -12.53 1.60 9.69
N THR A 64 -11.44 0.90 9.42
CA THR A 64 -10.12 1.24 9.94
C THR A 64 -9.35 2.05 8.90
N LEU A 65 -8.73 3.13 9.36
CA LEU A 65 -7.88 4.00 8.58
C LEU A 65 -6.42 3.79 9.01
N THR A 66 -5.55 3.47 8.08
CA THR A 66 -4.12 3.30 8.36
C THR A 66 -3.30 4.26 7.52
N PHE A 67 -2.37 4.97 8.15
CA PHE A 67 -1.36 5.78 7.49
C PHE A 67 -0.01 5.12 7.62
N ILE A 68 0.62 4.77 6.49
CA ILE A 68 1.98 4.23 6.47
C ILE A 68 2.93 5.34 6.04
N THR A 69 3.93 5.64 6.87
CA THR A 69 4.85 6.76 6.66
C THR A 69 6.25 6.44 7.20
N TYR A 70 7.27 7.08 6.68
CA TYR A 70 8.59 7.08 7.32
C TYR A 70 8.69 8.13 8.46
N GLY A 71 7.68 8.99 8.62
CA GLY A 71 7.48 9.84 9.81
C GLY A 71 8.25 11.15 9.86
N ARG A 72 9.18 11.43 8.94
CA ARG A 72 10.01 12.66 9.00
C ARG A 72 9.20 13.93 8.80
N LYS A 73 8.43 13.99 7.72
CA LYS A 73 7.57 15.15 7.43
C LYS A 73 6.58 15.38 8.56
N LEU A 74 5.90 14.32 8.98
CA LEU A 74 4.93 14.36 10.06
C LEU A 74 5.55 14.91 11.35
N SER A 75 6.76 14.45 11.73
CA SER A 75 7.44 14.91 12.95
C SER A 75 8.00 16.34 12.87
N ASN A 76 8.29 16.83 11.66
CA ASN A 76 8.89 18.15 11.46
C ASN A 76 7.86 19.26 11.22
N THR A 77 6.57 18.91 10.99
CA THR A 77 5.49 19.86 10.70
C THR A 77 4.47 19.84 11.84
N PRO A 78 4.51 20.81 12.78
CA PRO A 78 3.68 20.80 13.98
C PRO A 78 2.16 20.75 13.67
N ASP A 79 1.70 21.54 12.71
CA ASP A 79 0.27 21.61 12.34
C ASP A 79 -0.23 20.26 11.79
N LEU A 80 0.59 19.61 10.97
CA LEU A 80 0.28 18.29 10.43
C LEU A 80 0.21 17.24 11.55
N LEU A 81 1.16 17.28 12.48
CA LEU A 81 1.17 16.40 13.65
C LEU A 81 -0.08 16.59 14.51
N GLU A 82 -0.48 17.85 14.75
CA GLU A 82 -1.67 18.19 15.53
C GLU A 82 -2.95 17.73 14.84
N THR A 83 -3.05 17.93 13.52
CA THR A 83 -4.19 17.46 12.72
C THR A 83 -4.35 15.95 12.83
N VAL A 84 -3.28 15.17 12.66
CA VAL A 84 -3.31 13.71 12.78
C VAL A 84 -3.65 13.27 14.21
N GLN A 85 -3.14 13.97 15.23
CA GLN A 85 -3.56 13.73 16.62
C GLN A 85 -5.05 14.03 16.83
N GLY A 86 -5.56 15.07 16.20
CA GLY A 86 -6.99 15.41 16.20
C GLY A 86 -7.84 14.26 15.68
N LEU A 87 -7.46 13.69 14.53
CA LEU A 87 -8.13 12.51 13.97
C LEU A 87 -8.11 11.31 14.92
N GLN A 88 -6.96 11.01 15.54
CA GLN A 88 -6.87 9.91 16.51
C GLN A 88 -7.72 10.14 17.75
N ARG A 89 -7.82 11.38 18.25
CA ARG A 89 -8.70 11.72 19.37
C ARG A 89 -10.17 11.59 19.02
N LYS A 90 -10.56 12.04 17.82
CA LYS A 90 -11.95 12.01 17.35
C LYS A 90 -12.45 10.59 17.09
N TYR A 91 -11.63 9.73 16.48
CA TYR A 91 -12.07 8.41 15.99
C TYR A 91 -11.53 7.21 16.77
N SER A 92 -10.78 7.42 17.79
CA SER A 92 -10.00 6.45 18.56
C SER A 92 -8.75 5.92 17.85
N LYS A 93 -7.75 5.58 18.64
CA LYS A 93 -6.46 5.05 18.19
C LYS A 93 -6.55 3.67 17.52
N LYS A 94 -7.61 2.90 17.85
CA LYS A 94 -7.87 1.59 17.20
C LYS A 94 -8.44 1.72 15.80
N LYS A 95 -8.98 2.88 15.47
CA LYS A 95 -9.61 3.16 14.17
C LYS A 95 -8.72 3.98 13.25
N VAL A 96 -7.85 4.83 13.80
CA VAL A 96 -6.85 5.61 13.06
C VAL A 96 -5.46 5.15 13.49
N ILE A 97 -4.87 4.30 12.70
CA ILE A 97 -3.56 3.67 12.95
C ILE A 97 -2.49 4.46 12.21
N ILE A 98 -1.44 4.85 12.91
CA ILE A 98 -0.24 5.43 12.31
C ILE A 98 0.86 4.39 12.40
N GLN A 99 1.31 3.91 11.24
CA GLN A 99 2.42 2.97 11.14
C GLN A 99 3.64 3.69 10.59
N ILE A 100 4.69 3.76 11.38
CA ILE A 100 5.94 4.44 11.02
C ILE A 100 6.98 3.38 10.70
N THR A 101 7.49 3.41 9.48
CA THR A 101 8.60 2.57 9.06
C THR A 101 9.92 3.33 9.24
N ASP A 102 10.72 2.94 10.23
CA ASP A 102 12.01 3.57 10.52
C ASP A 102 13.13 2.53 10.45
N ASP A 103 13.64 2.33 9.23
CA ASP A 103 14.65 1.32 8.97
C ASP A 103 15.79 1.90 8.12
N SER A 104 16.92 2.17 8.76
CA SER A 104 18.10 2.77 8.12
C SER A 104 18.71 1.92 6.99
N ARG A 105 18.34 0.65 6.89
CA ARG A 105 18.80 -0.22 5.79
C ARG A 105 18.18 0.20 4.45
N PHE A 106 17.01 0.83 4.48
CA PHE A 106 16.19 1.11 3.31
C PHE A 106 15.94 2.61 3.08
N TYR A 107 16.00 3.39 4.15
CA TYR A 107 15.83 4.84 4.09
C TYR A 107 17.19 5.53 4.20
N PRO A 108 17.39 6.66 3.50
CA PRO A 108 18.68 7.35 3.49
C PRO A 108 19.10 7.86 4.87
N GLU A 109 18.12 8.12 5.73
CA GLU A 109 18.35 8.60 7.10
C GLU A 109 17.28 8.04 8.05
N SER A 110 17.73 7.61 9.23
CA SER A 110 16.83 7.24 10.33
C SER A 110 16.20 8.46 10.99
N LEU A 111 15.10 8.25 11.70
CA LEU A 111 14.53 9.28 12.56
C LEU A 111 15.49 9.64 13.70
N THR A 112 15.64 10.92 13.95
CA THR A 112 16.36 11.41 15.13
C THR A 112 15.56 11.14 16.41
N GLU A 113 16.23 11.11 17.57
CA GLU A 113 15.54 10.95 18.86
C GLU A 113 14.48 12.04 19.10
N LYS A 114 14.73 13.28 18.69
CA LYS A 114 13.78 14.38 18.76
C LYS A 114 12.53 14.12 17.92
N GLN A 115 12.69 13.57 16.71
CA GLN A 115 11.57 13.19 15.85
C GLN A 115 10.78 12.03 16.44
N ARG A 116 11.47 10.98 16.91
CA ARG A 116 10.84 9.85 17.61
C ARG A 116 10.06 10.30 18.83
N TYR A 117 10.62 11.22 19.64
CA TYR A 117 9.92 11.78 20.81
C TYR A 117 8.63 12.52 20.42
N ARG A 118 8.67 13.31 19.33
CA ARG A 118 7.46 13.98 18.82
C ARG A 118 6.40 12.99 18.35
N LEU A 119 6.80 11.95 17.63
CA LEU A 119 5.91 10.91 17.13
C LEU A 119 5.32 10.04 18.24
N LYS A 120 5.95 9.92 19.41
CA LYS A 120 5.35 9.28 20.59
C LYS A 120 4.08 9.95 21.10
N LYS A 121 3.83 11.21 20.74
CA LYS A 121 2.57 11.90 21.04
C LYS A 121 1.40 11.33 20.23
N LEU A 122 1.67 10.79 19.05
CA LEU A 122 0.78 9.88 18.33
C LEU A 122 0.90 8.52 19.00
N ASP A 123 -0.17 7.77 19.04
CA ASP A 123 -0.12 6.35 19.38
C ASP A 123 0.35 5.58 18.13
N ALA A 124 1.55 5.92 17.70
CA ALA A 124 2.12 5.39 16.47
C ALA A 124 2.85 4.09 16.75
N ILE A 125 2.65 3.11 15.88
CA ILE A 125 3.44 1.89 15.84
C ILE A 125 4.72 2.23 15.05
N ILE A 126 5.86 2.27 15.74
CA ILE A 126 7.16 2.47 15.08
C ILE A 126 7.77 1.08 14.87
N GLU A 127 7.85 0.69 13.63
CA GLU A 127 8.38 -0.62 13.22
C GLU A 127 9.49 -0.42 12.20
N GLY A 128 10.42 -1.37 12.13
CA GLY A 128 11.23 -1.56 10.94
C GLY A 128 10.36 -2.03 9.77
N VAL A 129 10.95 -2.17 8.60
CA VAL A 129 10.27 -2.79 7.46
C VAL A 129 9.77 -4.18 7.88
N PRO A 130 8.48 -4.50 7.66
CA PRO A 130 7.91 -5.79 8.06
C PRO A 130 8.77 -6.96 7.58
N GLY A 131 9.02 -7.90 8.46
CA GLY A 131 9.89 -9.04 8.17
C GLY A 131 11.36 -8.83 8.51
N SER A 132 11.67 -8.00 9.49
CA SER A 132 13.00 -7.50 9.91
C SER A 132 14.18 -8.50 10.01
N GLY A 133 13.97 -9.75 9.57
CA GLY A 133 15.05 -10.68 9.24
C GLY A 133 15.77 -10.28 7.95
N ASN A 134 16.88 -10.95 7.65
CA ASN A 134 17.69 -10.67 6.46
C ASN A 134 16.98 -10.92 5.11
N ARG A 135 15.78 -11.50 5.10
CA ARG A 135 15.02 -11.84 3.89
C ARG A 135 13.61 -11.27 3.97
N CYS A 136 13.49 -9.98 3.75
CA CYS A 136 12.22 -9.27 3.93
C CYS A 136 11.71 -8.59 2.66
N LEU A 137 12.51 -8.50 1.61
CA LEU A 137 12.17 -7.75 0.42
C LEU A 137 11.56 -8.64 -0.66
N TYR A 138 10.58 -8.09 -1.36
CA TYR A 138 10.10 -8.69 -2.58
C TYR A 138 10.99 -8.24 -3.75
N PRO A 139 11.36 -9.15 -4.65
CA PRO A 139 12.20 -8.84 -5.81
C PRO A 139 11.39 -8.09 -6.88
N GLN A 140 11.01 -6.86 -6.59
CA GLN A 140 10.19 -6.01 -7.44
C GLN A 140 10.58 -4.54 -7.26
N GLY A 141 10.33 -3.72 -8.31
CA GLY A 141 10.66 -2.31 -8.30
C GLY A 141 12.15 -2.06 -8.01
N ARG A 142 12.46 -1.00 -7.28
CA ARG A 142 13.84 -0.62 -6.94
C ARG A 142 14.57 -1.63 -6.05
N ALA A 143 13.84 -2.52 -5.36
CA ALA A 143 14.49 -3.57 -4.61
C ALA A 143 15.34 -4.49 -5.49
N LEU A 144 14.87 -4.82 -6.71
CA LEU A 144 15.63 -5.62 -7.68
C LEU A 144 16.95 -4.97 -8.11
N GLU A 145 16.99 -3.64 -8.14
CA GLU A 145 18.16 -2.87 -8.57
C GLU A 145 19.20 -2.72 -7.45
N ASN A 146 18.72 -2.58 -6.21
CA ASN A 146 19.54 -2.15 -5.09
C ASN A 146 19.95 -3.24 -4.11
N PHE A 147 19.32 -4.43 -4.18
CA PHE A 147 19.55 -5.50 -3.22
C PHE A 147 19.82 -6.84 -3.93
N ASN A 148 20.58 -7.68 -3.26
CA ASN A 148 20.91 -9.02 -3.73
C ASN A 148 20.02 -10.11 -3.09
N GLU A 149 20.27 -11.35 -3.45
CA GLU A 149 19.51 -12.53 -3.05
C GLU A 149 19.34 -12.73 -1.54
N SER A 150 20.29 -12.27 -0.74
CA SER A 150 20.22 -12.44 0.72
C SER A 150 19.07 -11.65 1.35
N TRP A 151 18.52 -10.68 0.62
CA TRP A 151 17.41 -9.82 1.04
C TRP A 151 16.04 -10.31 0.60
N TRP A 152 15.99 -11.28 -0.33
CA TRP A 152 14.70 -11.71 -0.89
C TRP A 152 13.88 -12.54 0.08
N ASN A 153 12.60 -12.21 0.15
CA ASN A 153 11.63 -13.04 0.85
C ASN A 153 11.34 -14.31 0.04
N THR A 154 11.79 -15.45 0.55
CA THR A 154 11.59 -16.76 -0.07
C THR A 154 10.13 -17.22 -0.08
N ASN A 155 9.27 -16.59 0.72
CA ASN A 155 7.83 -16.84 0.74
C ASN A 155 7.07 -15.88 -0.19
N ALA A 156 7.76 -15.23 -1.14
CA ALA A 156 7.12 -14.35 -2.11
C ALA A 156 5.90 -15.03 -2.75
N PRO A 157 4.71 -14.43 -2.69
CA PRO A 157 3.50 -15.07 -3.13
C PRO A 157 3.51 -15.27 -4.63
N LYS A 158 2.99 -16.40 -5.04
CA LYS A 158 2.69 -16.67 -6.45
C LYS A 158 1.41 -15.92 -6.80
N CYS A 159 1.37 -15.27 -7.96
CA CYS A 159 0.18 -14.60 -8.46
C CYS A 159 -0.87 -15.65 -8.91
N THR A 160 -1.60 -16.19 -7.96
CA THR A 160 -2.64 -17.20 -8.23
C THR A 160 -4.05 -16.67 -7.99
N ASN A 161 -4.19 -15.52 -7.34
CA ASN A 161 -5.43 -15.12 -6.69
C ASN A 161 -6.51 -14.67 -7.68
N VAL A 162 -6.14 -13.89 -8.70
CA VAL A 162 -7.10 -13.39 -9.68
C VAL A 162 -7.75 -14.54 -10.47
N ARG A 163 -7.08 -15.67 -10.65
CA ARG A 163 -7.61 -16.85 -11.34
C ARG A 163 -8.65 -17.63 -10.53
N ILE A 164 -8.73 -17.39 -9.23
CA ILE A 164 -9.64 -18.10 -8.32
C ILE A 164 -10.99 -17.38 -8.24
N LEU A 165 -11.00 -16.05 -8.34
CA LEU A 165 -12.20 -15.23 -8.16
C LEU A 165 -13.39 -15.65 -9.04
N PRO A 166 -13.23 -15.89 -10.36
CA PRO A 166 -14.35 -16.33 -11.20
C PRO A 166 -14.94 -17.66 -10.79
N LYS A 167 -14.11 -18.56 -10.26
CA LYS A 167 -14.55 -19.91 -9.84
C LYS A 167 -15.35 -19.91 -8.54
N GLN A 168 -15.26 -18.84 -7.75
CA GLN A 168 -15.95 -18.72 -6.47
C GLN A 168 -17.30 -17.99 -6.58
N GLY A 169 -17.73 -17.59 -7.79
CA GLY A 169 -18.99 -16.89 -8.01
C GLY A 169 -19.09 -15.53 -7.31
N ILE A 170 -17.95 -14.87 -7.10
CA ILE A 170 -17.90 -13.58 -6.40
C ILE A 170 -18.34 -12.49 -7.36
N CYS A 171 -19.47 -11.85 -7.05
CA CYS A 171 -20.17 -10.91 -7.93
C CYS A 171 -20.16 -9.46 -7.41
N THR A 172 -19.40 -9.15 -6.36
CA THR A 172 -19.34 -7.80 -5.78
C THR A 172 -17.91 -7.37 -5.53
N ILE A 173 -17.66 -6.06 -5.60
CA ILE A 173 -16.35 -5.48 -5.25
C ILE A 173 -16.00 -5.81 -3.79
N HIS A 174 -16.97 -5.72 -2.87
CA HIS A 174 -16.76 -6.13 -1.48
C HIS A 174 -16.25 -7.57 -1.38
N GLY A 175 -16.91 -8.51 -2.03
CA GLY A 175 -16.52 -9.92 -2.03
C GLY A 175 -15.11 -10.15 -2.59
N ILE A 176 -14.76 -9.45 -3.68
CA ILE A 176 -13.42 -9.50 -4.27
C ILE A 176 -12.37 -9.02 -3.27
N VAL A 177 -12.57 -7.84 -2.69
CA VAL A 177 -11.64 -7.25 -1.72
C VAL A 177 -11.47 -8.15 -0.51
N MET A 178 -12.55 -8.64 0.07
CA MET A 178 -12.50 -9.54 1.23
C MET A 178 -11.76 -10.84 0.92
N THR A 179 -11.98 -11.42 -0.26
CA THR A 179 -11.27 -12.63 -0.68
C THR A 179 -9.77 -12.40 -0.85
N LEU A 180 -9.37 -11.28 -1.45
CA LEU A 180 -7.96 -10.94 -1.64
C LEU A 180 -7.27 -10.64 -0.30
N LEU A 181 -7.93 -9.92 0.60
CA LEU A 181 -7.42 -9.64 1.95
C LEU A 181 -7.26 -10.92 2.79
N GLN A 182 -8.27 -11.81 2.78
CA GLN A 182 -8.23 -13.07 3.52
C GLN A 182 -7.18 -14.04 2.99
N ALA A 183 -6.86 -13.97 1.72
CA ALA A 183 -5.81 -14.78 1.12
C ALA A 183 -4.40 -14.44 1.65
N GLY A 184 -4.24 -13.32 2.36
CA GLY A 184 -2.98 -12.90 2.98
C GLY A 184 -1.83 -12.72 1.98
N LYS A 185 -2.14 -12.26 0.76
CA LYS A 185 -1.17 -12.22 -0.35
C LYS A 185 -0.97 -10.80 -0.87
N ILE A 186 0.09 -10.61 -1.64
CA ILE A 186 0.53 -9.31 -2.18
C ILE A 186 -0.54 -8.63 -3.06
N CYS A 187 -1.45 -9.38 -3.67
CA CYS A 187 -2.52 -8.81 -4.48
C CYS A 187 -3.58 -8.15 -3.61
N THR A 188 -3.21 -7.06 -2.97
CA THR A 188 -4.13 -6.17 -2.28
C THR A 188 -4.56 -5.10 -3.27
N PRO A 189 -5.88 -4.91 -3.52
CA PRO A 189 -6.34 -3.87 -4.43
C PRO A 189 -5.85 -2.49 -3.99
N VAL A 190 -5.36 -1.73 -4.95
CA VAL A 190 -4.84 -0.37 -4.74
C VAL A 190 -5.55 0.58 -5.68
N ILE A 191 -5.99 1.72 -5.17
CA ILE A 191 -6.47 2.84 -5.98
C ILE A 191 -5.31 3.84 -6.09
N THR A 192 -4.96 4.18 -7.34
CA THR A 192 -3.89 5.13 -7.63
C THR A 192 -4.36 6.57 -7.37
N PRO A 193 -3.45 7.55 -7.34
CA PRO A 193 -3.80 8.97 -7.25
C PRO A 193 -4.71 9.49 -8.38
N THR A 194 -4.86 8.74 -9.47
CA THR A 194 -5.73 9.08 -10.61
C THR A 194 -7.05 8.31 -10.61
N GLY A 195 -7.35 7.54 -9.56
CA GLY A 195 -8.58 6.75 -9.46
C GLY A 195 -8.53 5.40 -10.18
N GLU A 196 -7.38 4.98 -10.71
CA GLU A 196 -7.21 3.66 -11.32
C GLU A 196 -7.15 2.57 -10.26
N ILE A 197 -7.73 1.42 -10.56
CA ILE A 197 -7.71 0.22 -9.71
C ILE A 197 -6.64 -0.72 -10.20
N LYS A 198 -5.66 -1.01 -9.35
CA LYS A 198 -4.61 -2.04 -9.56
C LYS A 198 -4.85 -3.20 -8.60
N LEU A 199 -4.42 -4.40 -8.97
CA LEU A 199 -4.57 -5.59 -8.13
C LEU A 199 -3.37 -5.84 -7.20
N GLY A 200 -2.47 -4.87 -7.08
CA GLY A 200 -1.33 -4.94 -6.19
C GLY A 200 -0.50 -3.67 -6.22
N GLU A 201 0.36 -3.51 -5.23
CA GLU A 201 1.18 -2.31 -5.02
C GLU A 201 2.38 -2.21 -5.95
N SER A 202 2.79 -3.30 -6.58
CA SER A 202 3.96 -3.29 -7.46
C SER A 202 3.77 -2.37 -8.66
N ALA A 203 4.84 -1.67 -9.05
CA ALA A 203 4.88 -0.89 -10.29
C ALA A 203 4.51 -1.72 -11.52
N LEU A 204 4.78 -3.03 -11.49
CA LEU A 204 4.46 -3.97 -12.56
C LEU A 204 2.99 -4.43 -12.57
N CYS A 205 2.22 -4.16 -11.51
CA CYS A 205 0.81 -4.54 -11.48
C CYS A 205 0.00 -3.66 -12.45
N PRO A 206 -0.77 -4.26 -13.38
CA PRO A 206 -1.54 -3.50 -14.33
C PRO A 206 -2.69 -2.77 -13.66
N SER A 207 -3.05 -1.62 -14.21
CA SER A 207 -4.36 -1.01 -13.98
C SER A 207 -5.42 -1.87 -14.67
N VAL A 208 -6.47 -2.24 -13.95
CA VAL A 208 -7.53 -3.14 -14.47
C VAL A 208 -8.83 -2.41 -14.73
N ALA A 209 -9.08 -1.33 -14.01
CA ALA A 209 -10.29 -0.51 -14.12
C ALA A 209 -10.05 0.87 -13.50
N THR A 210 -11.09 1.70 -13.45
CA THR A 210 -11.11 2.94 -12.66
C THR A 210 -12.31 2.95 -11.72
N ILE A 211 -12.24 3.72 -10.63
CA ILE A 211 -13.38 3.90 -9.70
C ILE A 211 -14.57 4.60 -10.35
N TYR A 212 -14.40 5.18 -11.53
CA TYR A 212 -15.41 5.91 -12.29
C TYR A 212 -16.25 4.99 -13.23
N GLU A 213 -15.84 3.73 -13.36
CA GLU A 213 -16.57 2.77 -14.20
C GLU A 213 -17.73 2.13 -13.43
N PRO A 214 -18.77 1.62 -14.14
CA PRO A 214 -19.82 0.81 -13.52
C PRO A 214 -19.26 -0.40 -12.80
N GLU A 215 -19.88 -0.79 -11.69
CA GLU A 215 -19.41 -1.89 -10.84
C GLU A 215 -19.23 -3.19 -11.62
N GLU A 216 -20.19 -3.51 -12.48
CA GLU A 216 -20.19 -4.72 -13.30
C GLU A 216 -18.95 -4.77 -14.21
N LYS A 217 -18.57 -3.61 -14.77
CA LYS A 217 -17.42 -3.50 -15.64
C LYS A 217 -16.10 -3.64 -14.84
N ILE A 218 -16.05 -3.06 -13.65
CA ILE A 218 -14.90 -3.23 -12.74
C ILE A 218 -14.72 -4.71 -12.40
N ILE A 219 -15.81 -5.39 -12.01
CA ILE A 219 -15.81 -6.82 -11.68
C ILE A 219 -15.36 -7.66 -12.87
N GLU A 220 -15.93 -7.42 -14.04
CA GLU A 220 -15.56 -8.12 -15.27
C GLU A 220 -14.07 -7.93 -15.60
N SER A 221 -13.57 -6.70 -15.51
CA SER A 221 -12.16 -6.38 -15.77
C SER A 221 -11.23 -7.09 -14.79
N ILE A 222 -11.56 -7.14 -13.50
CA ILE A 222 -10.81 -7.87 -12.49
C ILE A 222 -10.82 -9.39 -12.78
N GLN A 223 -11.97 -9.96 -13.09
CA GLN A 223 -12.12 -11.39 -13.37
C GLN A 223 -11.40 -11.82 -14.64
N ASN A 224 -11.37 -10.97 -15.65
CA ASN A 224 -10.69 -11.21 -16.92
C ASN A 224 -9.20 -10.85 -16.90
N CYS A 225 -8.70 -10.26 -15.84
CA CYS A 225 -7.32 -9.84 -15.74
C CYS A 225 -6.36 -11.04 -15.90
N ARG A 226 -5.40 -10.88 -16.80
CA ARG A 226 -4.30 -11.84 -17.05
C ARG A 226 -2.98 -11.24 -16.58
N CYS A 227 -2.94 -10.89 -15.29
CA CYS A 227 -1.75 -10.31 -14.69
C CYS A 227 -0.56 -11.27 -14.80
N GLN A 228 0.51 -10.81 -15.43
CA GLN A 228 1.79 -11.50 -15.57
C GLN A 228 2.92 -10.84 -14.77
N SER A 229 2.63 -9.81 -13.98
CA SER A 229 3.63 -9.00 -13.30
C SER A 229 4.55 -9.81 -12.39
N CYS A 230 3.98 -10.77 -11.65
CA CYS A 230 4.78 -11.66 -10.83
C CYS A 230 5.58 -12.66 -11.68
N GLN A 231 5.04 -13.09 -12.81
CA GLN A 231 5.78 -13.97 -13.75
C GLN A 231 6.96 -13.22 -14.36
N TYR A 232 6.79 -11.95 -14.71
CA TYR A 232 7.89 -11.13 -15.20
C TYR A 232 8.97 -10.95 -14.13
N ALA A 233 8.59 -10.63 -12.89
CA ALA A 233 9.53 -10.54 -11.78
C ALA A 233 10.27 -11.87 -11.54
N PHE A 234 9.58 -13.00 -11.63
CA PHE A 234 10.19 -14.32 -11.54
C PHE A 234 11.12 -14.62 -12.71
N ALA A 235 10.79 -14.22 -13.92
CA ALA A 235 11.67 -14.37 -15.08
C ALA A 235 12.95 -13.52 -14.95
N GLN A 236 12.84 -12.31 -14.42
CA GLN A 236 14.01 -11.47 -14.11
C GLN A 236 14.86 -12.09 -12.99
N LEU A 237 14.25 -12.67 -11.96
CA LEU A 237 14.96 -13.41 -10.93
C LEU A 237 15.69 -14.63 -11.51
N GLN A 238 15.06 -15.39 -12.38
CA GLN A 238 15.69 -16.54 -13.04
C GLN A 238 16.92 -16.12 -13.84
N LYS A 239 16.81 -14.99 -14.56
CA LYS A 239 17.90 -14.47 -15.35
C LYS A 239 19.06 -13.91 -14.52
N ASN A 240 18.74 -13.12 -13.50
CA ASN A 240 19.71 -12.35 -12.74
C ASN A 240 20.16 -13.05 -11.45
N HIS A 241 19.33 -13.95 -10.91
CA HIS A 241 19.52 -14.61 -9.62
C HIS A 241 18.96 -16.04 -9.64
N PRO A 242 19.55 -16.95 -10.45
CA PRO A 242 19.01 -18.29 -10.69
C PRO A 242 18.88 -19.15 -9.41
N GLY A 243 19.76 -18.97 -8.44
CA GLY A 243 19.68 -19.67 -7.16
C GLY A 243 18.44 -19.32 -6.34
N VAL A 244 18.05 -18.03 -6.30
CA VAL A 244 16.83 -17.58 -5.63
C VAL A 244 15.59 -18.06 -6.37
N HIS A 245 15.60 -18.02 -7.69
CA HIS A 245 14.52 -18.53 -8.51
C HIS A 245 14.26 -20.01 -8.23
N ALA A 246 15.29 -20.84 -8.17
CA ALA A 246 15.18 -22.26 -7.82
C ALA A 246 14.51 -22.45 -6.45
N MET A 247 14.93 -21.70 -5.43
CA MET A 247 14.34 -21.77 -4.07
C MET A 247 12.86 -21.40 -4.02
N LEU A 248 12.37 -20.58 -4.96
CA LEU A 248 10.96 -20.13 -5.01
C LEU A 248 10.06 -21.10 -5.80
N ILE A 249 10.63 -21.95 -6.64
CA ILE A 249 9.88 -22.92 -7.45
C ILE A 249 9.71 -24.25 -6.71
N GLU A 250 10.69 -24.66 -5.90
CA GLU A 250 10.69 -25.94 -5.18
C GLU A 250 9.70 -25.99 -4.00
N LYS A 251 8.92 -24.94 -3.76
CA LYS A 251 7.83 -24.88 -2.78
C LYS A 251 6.47 -24.68 -3.47
#